data_efccff8d61998e648580a6be9784e7b6
#
_entry.id   efccff8d61998e648580a6be9784e7b6
#
_cell.length_a   1.000
_cell.length_b   1.000
_cell.length_c   1.000
_cell.angle_alpha   90.00
_cell.angle_beta   90.00
_cell.angle_gamma   90.00
#
_symmetry.space_group_name_H-M   'P 1'
#
loop_
_entity.id
_entity.type
_entity.pdbx_description
1 polymer ?
#
loop_
_entity_poly.entity_id
_entity_poly.type
_entity_poly.pdbx_seq_one_letter_code
_entity_poly.pdbx_strand_id
1 'polypeptide(L)'
;MNTTLTPQARMDAAFDNYFALSDVLRSDLIALLDSESASQHWRRNYIRVSASLIEGYAHCLREMCSVSLECIAPEISQKEVEVLQEERNFSANERIKLTLRVAYKLFELQPAPNFGGPEWPRAQRVLAKRHLLMHPISPADLEISEALWGELREDTTWLVEQLFNFIAALQKKHGV
;
A
#
# COMPACT_ATOMS: atom_id res chain seq x y z
N MET A 1 -4.23 -26.87 -23.12
CA MET A 1 -2.79 -26.75 -22.78
C MET A 1 -2.63 -25.50 -21.94
N ASN A 2 -2.42 -25.66 -20.63
CA ASN A 2 -2.10 -24.51 -19.78
C ASN A 2 -0.63 -24.15 -20.05
N THR A 3 -0.41 -23.12 -20.84
CA THR A 3 0.93 -22.58 -21.04
C THR A 3 1.29 -21.79 -19.78
N THR A 4 2.06 -22.41 -18.89
CA THR A 4 2.58 -21.71 -17.70
C THR A 4 3.51 -20.59 -18.18
N LEU A 5 3.19 -19.35 -17.87
CA LEU A 5 4.03 -18.20 -18.21
C LEU A 5 5.43 -18.35 -17.61
N THR A 6 6.44 -17.85 -18.30
CA THR A 6 7.80 -17.77 -17.74
C THR A 6 7.83 -16.79 -16.55
N PRO A 7 8.78 -16.89 -15.60
CA PRO A 7 8.92 -15.92 -14.52
C PRO A 7 9.05 -14.48 -15.02
N GLN A 8 9.79 -14.26 -16.13
CA GLN A 8 9.88 -12.94 -16.74
C GLN A 8 8.52 -12.42 -17.21
N ALA A 9 7.76 -13.22 -17.96
CA ALA A 9 6.44 -12.81 -18.45
C ALA A 9 5.45 -12.55 -17.29
N ARG A 10 5.59 -13.25 -16.17
CA ARG A 10 4.78 -12.96 -14.96
C ARG A 10 5.21 -11.68 -14.26
N MET A 11 6.52 -11.38 -14.24
CA MET A 11 7.01 -10.13 -13.69
C MET A 11 6.53 -8.94 -14.54
N ASP A 12 6.63 -9.05 -15.86
CA ASP A 12 6.13 -8.02 -16.78
C ASP A 12 4.63 -7.78 -16.56
N ALA A 13 3.83 -8.85 -16.46
CA ALA A 13 2.41 -8.74 -16.18
C ALA A 13 2.11 -8.10 -14.80
N ALA A 14 2.91 -8.39 -13.77
CA ALA A 14 2.76 -7.78 -12.45
C ALA A 14 3.08 -6.27 -12.48
N PHE A 15 4.09 -5.85 -13.23
CA PHE A 15 4.38 -4.43 -13.47
C PHE A 15 3.26 -3.74 -14.26
N ASP A 16 2.78 -4.34 -15.34
CA ASP A 16 1.67 -3.79 -16.13
C ASP A 16 0.42 -3.61 -15.28
N ASN A 17 0.09 -4.60 -14.45
CA ASN A 17 -1.03 -4.51 -13.51
C ASN A 17 -0.82 -3.40 -12.47
N TYR A 18 0.41 -3.26 -11.95
CA TYR A 18 0.76 -2.18 -11.03
C TYR A 18 0.49 -0.80 -11.65
N PHE A 19 0.97 -0.55 -12.88
CA PHE A 19 0.78 0.74 -13.52
C PHE A 19 -0.70 0.99 -13.88
N ALA A 20 -1.39 0.01 -14.44
CA ALA A 20 -2.81 0.15 -14.78
C ALA A 20 -3.69 0.43 -13.55
N LEU A 21 -3.47 -0.30 -12.44
CA LEU A 21 -4.20 -0.06 -11.19
C LEU A 21 -3.83 1.29 -10.58
N SER A 22 -2.55 1.65 -10.63
CA SER A 22 -2.05 2.95 -10.15
C SER A 22 -2.74 4.12 -10.81
N ASP A 23 -2.87 4.08 -12.13
CA ASP A 23 -3.47 5.17 -12.90
C ASP A 23 -4.94 5.37 -12.52
N VAL A 24 -5.71 4.30 -12.35
CA VAL A 24 -7.11 4.38 -11.92
C VAL A 24 -7.21 4.96 -10.50
N LEU A 25 -6.50 4.36 -9.54
CA LEU A 25 -6.61 4.74 -8.13
C LEU A 25 -6.08 6.17 -7.86
N ARG A 26 -5.04 6.59 -8.59
CA ARG A 26 -4.54 7.97 -8.53
C ARG A 26 -5.53 8.96 -9.15
N SER A 27 -6.14 8.61 -10.27
CA SER A 27 -7.16 9.45 -10.90
C SER A 27 -8.36 9.67 -9.99
N ASP A 28 -8.82 8.63 -9.29
CA ASP A 28 -9.89 8.73 -8.29
C ASP A 28 -9.52 9.68 -7.14
N LEU A 29 -8.29 9.57 -6.63
CA LEU A 29 -7.82 10.45 -5.55
C LEU A 29 -7.68 11.90 -6.03
N ILE A 30 -7.13 12.13 -7.22
CA ILE A 30 -7.00 13.47 -7.81
C ILE A 30 -8.38 14.10 -8.01
N ALA A 31 -9.33 13.38 -8.64
CA ALA A 31 -10.68 13.87 -8.85
C ALA A 31 -11.39 14.23 -7.54
N LEU A 32 -11.12 13.46 -6.48
CA LEU A 32 -11.64 13.77 -5.15
C LEU A 32 -10.98 15.04 -4.59
N LEU A 33 -9.67 15.21 -4.71
CA LEU A 33 -8.93 16.39 -4.24
C LEU A 33 -9.37 17.65 -4.97
N ASP A 34 -9.63 17.58 -6.27
CA ASP A 34 -10.13 18.72 -7.07
C ASP A 34 -11.53 19.21 -6.59
N SER A 35 -12.28 18.34 -5.93
CA SER A 35 -13.59 18.65 -5.33
C SER A 35 -13.53 18.86 -3.82
N GLU A 36 -12.40 19.28 -3.26
CA GLU A 36 -12.17 19.39 -1.81
C GLU A 36 -13.29 20.15 -1.09
N SER A 37 -13.78 19.56 -0.02
CA SER A 37 -14.89 20.07 0.78
C SER A 37 -14.68 19.76 2.25
N ALA A 38 -15.08 20.67 3.14
CA ALA A 38 -15.09 20.46 4.58
C ALA A 38 -16.16 19.47 5.07
N SER A 39 -16.99 18.92 4.17
CA SER A 39 -18.08 18.03 4.55
C SER A 39 -17.60 16.69 5.09
N GLN A 40 -18.38 16.12 6.03
CA GLN A 40 -18.12 14.77 6.56
C GLN A 40 -18.15 13.70 5.47
N HIS A 41 -19.00 13.88 4.45
CA HIS A 41 -19.05 12.98 3.31
C HIS A 41 -17.72 12.95 2.55
N TRP A 42 -17.16 14.12 2.27
CA TRP A 42 -15.89 14.25 1.55
C TRP A 42 -14.74 13.64 2.37
N ARG A 43 -14.62 13.96 3.67
CA ARG A 43 -13.60 13.40 4.56
C ARG A 43 -13.62 11.87 4.59
N ARG A 44 -14.82 11.29 4.70
CA ARG A 44 -14.97 9.82 4.66
C ARG A 44 -14.52 9.22 3.33
N ASN A 45 -14.88 9.86 2.22
CA ASN A 45 -14.47 9.39 0.89
C ASN A 45 -12.97 9.49 0.69
N TYR A 46 -12.34 10.57 1.16
CA TYR A 46 -10.88 10.71 1.12
C TYR A 46 -10.17 9.53 1.82
N ILE A 47 -10.58 9.19 3.03
CA ILE A 47 -9.99 8.05 3.75
C ILE A 47 -10.22 6.73 3.02
N ARG A 48 -11.40 6.51 2.45
CA ARG A 48 -11.70 5.28 1.70
C ARG A 48 -10.87 5.17 0.43
N VAL A 49 -10.82 6.21 -0.37
CA VAL A 49 -10.07 6.24 -1.64
C VAL A 49 -8.57 6.11 -1.38
N SER A 50 -8.04 6.85 -0.41
CA SER A 50 -6.63 6.75 -0.02
C SER A 50 -6.27 5.35 0.48
N ALA A 51 -7.12 4.74 1.29
CA ALA A 51 -6.88 3.38 1.75
C ALA A 51 -6.93 2.35 0.60
N SER A 52 -7.84 2.52 -0.35
CA SER A 52 -7.91 1.68 -1.55
C SER A 52 -6.63 1.79 -2.39
N LEU A 53 -6.09 3.00 -2.54
CA LEU A 53 -4.80 3.24 -3.18
C LEU A 53 -3.67 2.50 -2.46
N ILE A 54 -3.58 2.63 -1.14
CA ILE A 54 -2.56 1.99 -0.32
C ILE A 54 -2.65 0.46 -0.38
N GLU A 55 -3.84 -0.09 -0.22
CA GLU A 55 -4.08 -1.53 -0.25
C GLU A 55 -3.83 -2.11 -1.65
N GLY A 56 -4.24 -1.41 -2.71
CA GLY A 56 -4.00 -1.78 -4.10
C GLY A 56 -2.51 -1.82 -4.44
N TYR A 57 -1.77 -0.79 -4.07
CA TYR A 57 -0.30 -0.78 -4.25
C TYR A 57 0.39 -1.89 -3.47
N ALA A 58 0.01 -2.10 -2.22
CA ALA A 58 0.59 -3.17 -1.41
C ALA A 58 0.28 -4.56 -2.00
N HIS A 59 -0.89 -4.74 -2.62
CA HIS A 59 -1.24 -5.98 -3.33
C HIS A 59 -0.31 -6.19 -4.53
N CYS A 60 -0.18 -5.22 -5.42
CA CYS A 60 0.71 -5.33 -6.58
C CYS A 60 2.17 -5.57 -6.19
N LEU A 61 2.66 -4.90 -5.12
CA LEU A 61 4.00 -5.16 -4.60
C LEU A 61 4.17 -6.60 -4.11
N ARG A 62 3.15 -7.19 -3.49
CA ARG A 62 3.20 -8.62 -3.10
C ARG A 62 3.32 -9.54 -4.31
N GLU A 63 2.54 -9.27 -5.36
CA GLU A 63 2.63 -10.05 -6.60
C GLU A 63 4.04 -9.98 -7.20
N MET A 64 4.61 -8.79 -7.34
CA MET A 64 5.98 -8.59 -7.81
C MET A 64 7.02 -9.33 -6.94
N CYS A 65 6.89 -9.22 -5.62
CA CYS A 65 7.76 -9.93 -4.68
C CYS A 65 7.61 -11.45 -4.78
N SER A 66 6.40 -11.96 -4.93
CA SER A 66 6.13 -13.41 -5.07
C SER A 66 6.79 -13.99 -6.32
N VAL A 67 6.73 -13.27 -7.45
CA VAL A 67 7.42 -13.68 -8.67
C VAL A 67 8.94 -13.62 -8.49
N SER A 68 9.45 -12.58 -7.83
CA SER A 68 10.89 -12.44 -7.56
C SER A 68 11.44 -13.59 -6.73
N LEU A 69 10.69 -14.09 -5.74
CA LEU A 69 11.09 -15.23 -4.91
C LEU A 69 11.33 -16.53 -5.69
N GLU A 70 10.71 -16.68 -6.84
CA GLU A 70 10.92 -17.86 -7.68
C GLU A 70 12.27 -17.82 -8.42
N CYS A 71 12.84 -16.62 -8.57
CA CYS A 71 14.07 -16.40 -9.31
C CYS A 71 15.29 -16.23 -8.40
N ILE A 72 15.11 -15.78 -7.17
CA ILE A 72 16.18 -15.49 -6.22
C ILE A 72 15.85 -16.09 -4.85
N ALA A 73 16.89 -16.49 -4.12
CA ALA A 73 16.78 -17.05 -2.75
C ALA A 73 17.33 -16.02 -1.73
N PRO A 74 16.58 -14.98 -1.39
CA PRO A 74 17.04 -13.93 -0.48
C PRO A 74 16.96 -14.40 0.97
N GLU A 75 17.70 -13.75 1.85
CA GLU A 75 17.54 -13.89 3.31
C GLU A 75 16.27 -13.19 3.78
N ILE A 76 15.14 -13.86 3.70
CA ILE A 76 13.86 -13.42 4.26
C ILE A 76 13.35 -14.39 5.32
N SER A 77 12.65 -13.87 6.31
CA SER A 77 12.09 -14.69 7.38
C SER A 77 10.86 -15.47 6.91
N GLN A 78 10.54 -16.57 7.61
CA GLN A 78 9.33 -17.35 7.34
C GLN A 78 8.07 -16.48 7.34
N LYS A 79 7.96 -15.51 8.27
CA LYS A 79 6.82 -14.58 8.34
C LYS A 79 6.73 -13.68 7.09
N GLU A 80 7.86 -13.32 6.50
CA GLU A 80 7.92 -12.54 5.26
C GLU A 80 7.48 -13.39 4.05
N VAL A 81 7.83 -14.67 4.02
CA VAL A 81 7.32 -15.61 3.01
C VAL A 81 5.80 -15.76 3.13
N GLU A 82 5.29 -16.04 4.32
CA GLU A 82 3.86 -16.22 4.60
C GLU A 82 3.01 -15.02 4.16
N VAL A 83 3.51 -13.78 4.31
CA VAL A 83 2.77 -12.59 3.87
C VAL A 83 2.68 -12.47 2.35
N LEU A 84 3.70 -12.94 1.64
CA LEU A 84 3.69 -12.94 0.16
C LEU A 84 2.79 -14.03 -0.40
N GLN A 85 2.75 -15.19 0.25
CA GLN A 85 1.95 -16.35 -0.17
C GLN A 85 0.50 -16.31 0.34
N GLU A 86 0.17 -15.31 1.15
CA GLU A 86 -1.15 -15.15 1.78
C GLU A 86 -1.60 -16.37 2.62
N GLU A 87 -0.64 -17.18 3.07
CA GLU A 87 -0.89 -18.43 3.83
C GLU A 87 -1.46 -18.17 5.22
N ARG A 88 -1.32 -16.92 5.72
CA ARG A 88 -1.73 -16.54 7.07
C ARG A 88 -2.60 -15.28 7.06
N ASN A 89 -3.53 -15.25 8.00
CA ASN A 89 -4.41 -14.10 8.18
C ASN A 89 -3.66 -12.96 8.90
N PHE A 90 -3.02 -12.07 8.13
CA PHE A 90 -2.36 -10.87 8.64
C PHE A 90 -3.35 -9.71 8.73
N SER A 91 -3.22 -8.87 9.76
CA SER A 91 -3.91 -7.58 9.78
C SER A 91 -3.44 -6.70 8.60
N ALA A 92 -4.27 -5.75 8.16
CA ALA A 92 -3.91 -4.81 7.10
C ALA A 92 -2.57 -4.09 7.40
N ASN A 93 -2.37 -3.70 8.67
CA ASN A 93 -1.14 -3.04 9.12
C ASN A 93 0.09 -3.94 8.94
N GLU A 94 0.02 -5.19 9.39
CA GLU A 94 1.14 -6.13 9.26
C GLU A 94 1.41 -6.46 7.80
N ARG A 95 0.36 -6.64 7.00
CA ARG A 95 0.46 -6.94 5.58
C ARG A 95 1.20 -5.83 4.83
N ILE A 96 0.80 -4.57 4.99
CA ILE A 96 1.46 -3.43 4.34
C ILE A 96 2.91 -3.30 4.82
N LYS A 97 3.14 -3.35 6.12
CA LYS A 97 4.50 -3.25 6.71
C LYS A 97 5.44 -4.33 6.19
N LEU A 98 5.02 -5.59 6.24
CA LEU A 98 5.85 -6.72 5.82
C LEU A 98 6.07 -6.70 4.31
N THR A 99 5.04 -6.38 3.51
CA THR A 99 5.17 -6.23 2.05
C THR A 99 6.25 -5.22 1.69
N LEU A 100 6.19 -4.01 2.24
CA LEU A 100 7.21 -2.99 1.97
C LEU A 100 8.61 -3.44 2.42
N ARG A 101 8.75 -4.03 3.61
CA ARG A 101 10.04 -4.52 4.08
C ARG A 101 10.63 -5.57 3.15
N VAL A 102 9.81 -6.53 2.72
CA VAL A 102 10.24 -7.59 1.81
C VAL A 102 10.59 -7.02 0.44
N ALA A 103 9.78 -6.12 -0.09
CA ALA A 103 10.05 -5.46 -1.37
C ALA A 103 11.41 -4.75 -1.37
N TYR A 104 11.71 -3.94 -0.35
CA TYR A 104 13.01 -3.29 -0.23
C TYR A 104 14.18 -4.28 -0.12
N LYS A 105 14.01 -5.43 0.55
CA LYS A 105 15.02 -6.49 0.61
C LYS A 105 15.21 -7.18 -0.74
N LEU A 106 14.13 -7.66 -1.37
CA LEU A 106 14.17 -8.40 -2.63
C LEU A 106 14.77 -7.58 -3.77
N PHE A 107 14.40 -6.32 -3.85
CA PHE A 107 14.90 -5.41 -4.88
C PHE A 107 16.17 -4.65 -4.44
N GLU A 108 16.74 -4.97 -3.25
CA GLU A 108 17.97 -4.37 -2.71
C GLU A 108 17.94 -2.83 -2.75
N LEU A 109 16.85 -2.23 -2.29
CA LEU A 109 16.63 -0.78 -2.31
C LEU A 109 16.95 -0.14 -0.96
N GLN A 110 17.46 1.08 -1.00
CA GLN A 110 17.75 1.89 0.19
C GLN A 110 17.39 3.36 -0.06
N PRO A 111 17.00 4.10 1.00
CA PRO A 111 16.71 3.63 2.36
C PRO A 111 15.37 2.91 2.46
N ALA A 112 15.30 1.86 3.27
CA ALA A 112 14.03 1.21 3.57
C ALA A 112 13.18 2.08 4.52
N PRO A 113 11.82 1.98 4.47
CA PRO A 113 10.93 2.71 5.37
C PRO A 113 11.23 2.44 6.85
N ASN A 114 11.28 3.50 7.65
CA ASN A 114 11.48 3.38 9.09
C ASN A 114 10.17 3.07 9.81
N PHE A 115 9.85 1.79 9.97
CA PHE A 115 8.68 1.33 10.74
C PHE A 115 8.88 1.36 12.27
N GLY A 116 10.04 1.78 12.75
CA GLY A 116 10.33 2.01 14.17
C GLY A 116 10.12 3.47 14.60
N GLY A 117 9.92 4.38 13.64
CA GLY A 117 9.69 5.79 13.88
C GLY A 117 8.26 6.13 14.31
N PRO A 118 8.01 7.39 14.66
CA PRO A 118 6.70 7.87 15.12
C PRO A 118 5.63 7.88 14.01
N GLU A 119 6.04 7.86 12.74
CA GLU A 119 5.14 7.96 11.60
C GLU A 119 4.31 6.66 11.43
N TRP A 120 4.89 5.50 11.70
CA TRP A 120 4.18 4.24 11.53
C TRP A 120 2.96 4.07 12.45
N PRO A 121 3.04 4.32 13.78
CA PRO A 121 1.85 4.33 14.62
C PRO A 121 0.78 5.33 14.16
N ARG A 122 1.18 6.47 13.61
CA ARG A 122 0.28 7.47 13.02
C ARG A 122 -0.43 6.89 11.78
N ALA A 123 0.31 6.32 10.84
CA ALA A 123 -0.25 5.67 9.64
C ALA A 123 -1.23 4.53 9.96
N GLN A 124 -0.99 3.79 11.04
CA GLN A 124 -1.92 2.76 11.53
C GLN A 124 -3.31 3.34 11.91
N ARG A 125 -3.39 4.60 12.35
CA ARG A 125 -4.66 5.28 12.62
C ARG A 125 -5.53 5.43 11.37
N VAL A 126 -4.92 5.70 10.22
CA VAL A 126 -5.63 5.80 8.93
C VAL A 126 -6.31 4.48 8.60
N LEU A 127 -5.59 3.38 8.71
CA LEU A 127 -6.11 2.03 8.44
C LEU A 127 -7.19 1.61 9.45
N ALA A 128 -7.02 1.99 10.72
CA ALA A 128 -8.01 1.78 11.75
C ALA A 128 -9.30 2.59 11.49
N LYS A 129 -9.14 3.89 11.11
CA LYS A 129 -10.30 4.74 10.76
C LYS A 129 -11.01 4.22 9.52
N ARG A 130 -10.25 3.80 8.49
CA ARG A 130 -10.85 3.14 7.30
C ARG A 130 -11.68 1.92 7.70
N HIS A 131 -11.18 1.08 8.60
CA HIS A 131 -11.93 -0.09 9.06
C HIS A 131 -13.28 0.29 9.68
N LEU A 132 -13.29 1.28 10.58
CA LEU A 132 -14.54 1.81 11.16
C LEU A 132 -15.48 2.41 10.11
N LEU A 133 -14.95 3.10 9.11
CA LEU A 133 -15.76 3.66 8.01
C LEU A 133 -16.38 2.60 7.09
N MET A 134 -15.77 1.43 7.00
CA MET A 134 -16.29 0.30 6.19
C MET A 134 -17.22 -0.61 6.98
N HIS A 135 -17.04 -0.70 8.30
CA HIS A 135 -17.80 -1.56 9.21
C HIS A 135 -18.29 -0.78 10.44
N PRO A 136 -19.10 0.29 10.24
CA PRO A 136 -19.55 1.13 11.34
C PRO A 136 -20.52 0.36 12.26
N ILE A 137 -20.29 0.47 13.57
CA ILE A 137 -21.18 -0.07 14.59
C ILE A 137 -22.08 1.04 15.13
N SER A 138 -21.62 2.29 15.06
CA SER A 138 -22.35 3.46 15.53
C SER A 138 -22.19 4.68 14.60
N PRO A 139 -23.09 5.68 14.67
CA PRO A 139 -22.90 6.94 13.95
C PRO A 139 -21.58 7.65 14.27
N ALA A 140 -21.06 7.52 15.49
CA ALA A 140 -19.80 8.11 15.90
C ALA A 140 -18.60 7.55 15.11
N ASP A 141 -18.65 6.30 14.64
CA ASP A 141 -17.61 5.70 13.80
C ASP A 141 -17.47 6.42 12.46
N LEU A 142 -18.53 7.07 12.00
CA LEU A 142 -18.58 7.81 10.74
C LEU A 142 -18.16 9.28 10.89
N GLU A 143 -17.95 9.76 12.10
CA GLU A 143 -17.54 11.15 12.34
C GLU A 143 -16.01 11.30 12.24
N ILE A 144 -15.58 12.39 11.58
CA ILE A 144 -14.18 12.80 11.47
C ILE A 144 -14.11 14.27 11.91
N SER A 145 -13.77 14.50 13.18
CA SER A 145 -13.60 15.85 13.71
C SER A 145 -12.54 16.63 12.94
N GLU A 146 -12.55 17.96 13.03
CA GLU A 146 -11.56 18.81 12.39
C GLU A 146 -10.13 18.48 12.83
N ALA A 147 -9.93 18.29 14.13
CA ALA A 147 -8.62 17.93 14.68
C ALA A 147 -8.13 16.58 14.14
N LEU A 148 -9.01 15.56 14.16
CA LEU A 148 -8.67 14.23 13.62
C LEU A 148 -8.44 14.28 12.10
N TRP A 149 -9.17 15.15 11.39
CA TRP A 149 -9.00 15.32 9.94
C TRP A 149 -7.59 15.77 9.56
N GLY A 150 -7.08 16.82 10.23
CA GLY A 150 -5.71 17.31 10.02
C GLY A 150 -4.67 16.20 10.21
N GLU A 151 -4.78 15.43 11.30
CA GLU A 151 -3.88 14.31 11.58
C GLU A 151 -3.96 13.20 10.52
N LEU A 152 -5.17 12.77 10.16
CA LEU A 152 -5.36 11.68 9.19
C LEU A 152 -4.84 12.05 7.79
N ARG A 153 -4.94 13.32 7.41
CA ARG A 153 -4.43 13.80 6.12
C ARG A 153 -2.90 13.68 6.03
N GLU A 154 -2.19 14.14 7.08
CA GLU A 154 -0.73 13.99 7.16
C GLU A 154 -0.29 12.53 7.20
N ASP A 155 -0.97 11.72 8.03
CA ASP A 155 -0.67 10.31 8.21
C ASP A 155 -0.87 9.50 6.90
N THR A 156 -1.92 9.85 6.13
CA THR A 156 -2.19 9.28 4.80
C THR A 156 -1.08 9.64 3.82
N THR A 157 -0.66 10.90 3.79
CA THR A 157 0.40 11.38 2.90
C THR A 157 1.70 10.59 3.13
N TRP A 158 2.13 10.44 4.39
CA TRP A 158 3.33 9.66 4.70
C TRP A 158 3.24 8.22 4.15
N LEU A 159 2.12 7.54 4.35
CA LEU A 159 1.98 6.14 3.93
C LEU A 159 1.97 5.99 2.39
N VAL A 160 1.32 6.91 1.69
CA VAL A 160 1.33 6.96 0.22
C VAL A 160 2.74 7.23 -0.30
N GLU A 161 3.48 8.15 0.32
CA GLU A 161 4.87 8.44 -0.03
C GLU A 161 5.77 7.20 0.09
N GLN A 162 5.60 6.35 1.11
CA GLN A 162 6.42 5.14 1.23
C GLN A 162 6.25 4.20 0.03
N LEU A 163 5.05 4.12 -0.53
CA LEU A 163 4.75 3.29 -1.70
C LEU A 163 5.34 3.91 -2.98
N PHE A 164 5.21 5.23 -3.16
CA PHE A 164 5.82 5.93 -4.29
C PHE A 164 7.34 5.92 -4.24
N ASN A 165 7.93 6.09 -3.06
CA ASN A 165 9.38 6.06 -2.88
C ASN A 165 9.97 4.70 -3.27
N PHE A 166 9.25 3.59 -3.06
CA PHE A 166 9.67 2.28 -3.54
C PHE A 166 9.86 2.29 -5.06
N ILE A 167 8.85 2.72 -5.81
CA ILE A 167 8.91 2.74 -7.28
C ILE A 167 9.98 3.71 -7.79
N ALA A 168 10.07 4.90 -7.21
CA ALA A 168 11.11 5.87 -7.57
C ALA A 168 12.52 5.32 -7.33
N ALA A 169 12.72 4.60 -6.22
CA ALA A 169 14.00 3.94 -5.94
C ALA A 169 14.30 2.80 -6.92
N LEU A 170 13.28 2.03 -7.31
CA LEU A 170 13.40 0.96 -8.28
C LEU A 170 13.77 1.51 -9.67
N GLN A 171 13.06 2.53 -10.13
CA GLN A 171 13.35 3.21 -11.40
C GLN A 171 14.78 3.76 -11.42
N LYS A 172 15.19 4.46 -10.35
CA LYS A 172 16.54 4.99 -10.21
C LYS A 172 17.61 3.89 -10.27
N LYS A 173 17.37 2.73 -9.64
CA LYS A 173 18.32 1.60 -9.64
C LYS A 173 18.49 1.01 -11.03
N HIS A 174 17.43 0.95 -11.82
CA HIS A 174 17.42 0.32 -13.15
C HIS A 174 17.59 1.31 -14.33
N GLY A 175 17.67 2.61 -14.05
CA GLY A 175 17.92 3.64 -15.08
C GLY A 175 16.73 3.90 -16.00
N VAL A 176 15.50 3.68 -15.52
CA VAL A 176 14.25 3.91 -16.26
C VAL A 176 13.44 5.03 -15.63
#